data_baee34b0f80168fa7a4cc663e482d8ac
#
_entry.id   baee34b0f80168fa7a4cc663e482d8ac
#
_cell.length_a   1.000
_cell.length_b   1.000
_cell.length_c   1.000
_cell.angle_alpha   90.00
_cell.angle_beta   90.00
_cell.angle_gamma   90.00
#
_symmetry.space_group_name_H-M   'P 1'
#
loop_
_entity.id
_entity.type
_entity.pdbx_description
1 polymer ?
#
loop_
_entity_poly.entity_id
_entity_poly.type
_entity_poly.pdbx_seq_one_letter_code
_entity_poly.pdbx_strand_id
1 'polypeptide(L)'
;MNEDVFELPVLRRLSEHVSERLAGELPVIVAEHPRVRAAVALQGAHLVAWQPAGHEPVLWLSDATAFAAGTAIRGGVPVCWPWFGPAGSPSHGFARTSAFELVGHSEDGRGVELSLRLTSSEGTKAIWPHEFELLLTFTLGGEECAVTLEARGDFESTGALHSYFNVGEIDGVSVSGIGVPYLDKVEETDGRQEGALTFPGRIDRVYTAPEPVSRIWDPVLKRVIEVRHHDHSDVVTWNPGPELSKSMADLTDEGYREFCCVETARISTPMVSTAGRAARLGTTIRVDAA
;
A
#
# COMPACT_ATOMS: atom_id res chain seq x y z
N MET A 1 5.87 -14.76 -14.56
CA MET A 1 5.51 -15.29 -13.23
C MET A 1 6.64 -14.90 -12.30
N ASN A 2 6.40 -14.01 -11.38
CA ASN A 2 7.39 -13.71 -10.34
C ASN A 2 7.55 -14.92 -9.43
N GLU A 3 8.79 -15.19 -9.01
CA GLU A 3 9.02 -16.20 -7.98
C GLU A 3 8.33 -15.77 -6.69
N ASP A 4 7.69 -16.71 -5.99
CA ASP A 4 7.09 -16.44 -4.68
C ASP A 4 8.19 -15.92 -3.74
N VAL A 5 8.02 -14.72 -3.19
CA VAL A 5 9.00 -14.09 -2.30
C VAL A 5 9.35 -14.96 -1.08
N PHE A 6 8.45 -15.87 -0.71
CA PHE A 6 8.64 -16.82 0.38
C PHE A 6 9.50 -18.04 0.01
N GLU A 7 9.67 -18.33 -1.28
CA GLU A 7 10.50 -19.44 -1.77
C GLU A 7 11.92 -19.01 -2.17
N LEU A 8 12.20 -17.68 -2.16
CA LEU A 8 13.52 -17.15 -2.49
C LEU A 8 14.58 -17.60 -1.46
N PRO A 9 15.82 -17.81 -1.88
CA PRO A 9 16.92 -18.19 -0.97
C PRO A 9 17.15 -17.11 0.11
N VAL A 10 17.36 -17.55 1.35
CA VAL A 10 17.74 -16.69 2.46
C VAL A 10 19.17 -16.18 2.28
N LEU A 11 19.33 -14.88 2.15
CA LEU A 11 20.66 -14.24 2.11
C LEU A 11 21.21 -14.03 3.52
N ARG A 12 20.37 -13.53 4.42
CA ARG A 12 20.74 -13.26 5.80
C ARG A 12 19.56 -13.49 6.73
N ARG A 13 19.77 -14.23 7.81
CA ARG A 13 18.79 -14.36 8.90
C ARG A 13 18.96 -13.21 9.87
N LEU A 14 17.87 -12.52 10.18
CA LEU A 14 17.85 -11.37 11.09
C LEU A 14 17.42 -11.77 12.50
N SER A 15 16.42 -12.69 12.59
CA SER A 15 15.96 -13.29 13.84
C SER A 15 15.39 -14.69 13.56
N GLU A 16 14.64 -15.29 14.48
CA GLU A 16 14.11 -16.66 14.32
C GLU A 16 13.19 -16.75 13.10
N HIS A 17 12.29 -15.76 12.93
CA HIS A 17 11.28 -15.77 11.88
C HIS A 17 11.47 -14.66 10.82
N VAL A 18 12.55 -13.87 10.91
CA VAL A 18 12.80 -12.77 9.97
C VAL A 18 14.09 -13.00 9.20
N SER A 19 14.02 -12.87 7.90
CA SER A 19 15.17 -13.01 7.00
C SER A 19 15.18 -11.96 5.90
N GLU A 20 16.35 -11.68 5.37
CA GLU A 20 16.54 -10.88 4.16
C GLU A 20 16.75 -11.83 2.97
N ARG A 21 16.06 -11.54 1.86
CA ARG A 21 16.11 -12.26 0.59
C ARG A 21 16.29 -11.27 -0.55
N LEU A 22 16.53 -11.76 -1.75
CA LEU A 22 16.65 -10.93 -2.96
C LEU A 22 15.59 -11.33 -3.97
N ALA A 23 14.63 -10.43 -4.22
CA ALA A 23 13.66 -10.57 -5.29
C ALA A 23 14.14 -9.72 -6.49
N GLY A 24 14.47 -10.37 -7.61
CA GLY A 24 15.12 -9.67 -8.71
C GLY A 24 16.35 -8.89 -8.24
N GLU A 25 16.32 -7.56 -8.36
CA GLU A 25 17.40 -6.68 -7.91
C GLU A 25 17.17 -6.10 -6.50
N LEU A 26 16.01 -6.36 -5.89
CA LEU A 26 15.58 -5.66 -4.66
C LEU A 26 15.72 -6.55 -3.42
N PRO A 27 16.41 -6.06 -2.36
CA PRO A 27 16.36 -6.70 -1.06
C PRO A 27 14.94 -6.65 -0.48
N VAL A 28 14.49 -7.79 0.07
CA VAL A 28 13.17 -7.96 0.68
C VAL A 28 13.35 -8.56 2.07
N ILE A 29 12.71 -7.95 3.07
CA ILE A 29 12.61 -8.51 4.43
C ILE A 29 11.38 -9.42 4.46
N VAL A 30 11.60 -10.69 4.76
CA VAL A 30 10.56 -11.70 4.80
C VAL A 30 10.37 -12.17 6.23
N ALA A 31 9.12 -12.15 6.68
CA ALA A 31 8.67 -12.68 7.95
C ALA A 31 7.91 -14.00 7.71
N GLU A 32 8.37 -15.10 8.32
CA GLU A 32 7.72 -16.42 8.31
C GLU A 32 7.43 -16.84 9.76
N HIS A 33 6.53 -16.08 10.38
CA HIS A 33 6.10 -16.31 11.75
C HIS A 33 4.93 -17.31 11.81
N PRO A 34 4.76 -18.13 12.86
CA PRO A 34 3.66 -19.10 12.98
C PRO A 34 2.24 -18.51 12.77
N ARG A 35 2.07 -17.22 12.99
CA ARG A 35 0.79 -16.53 12.84
C ARG A 35 0.64 -15.78 11.51
N VAL A 36 1.72 -15.51 10.80
CA VAL A 36 1.69 -14.63 9.62
C VAL A 36 2.89 -14.84 8.71
N ARG A 37 2.66 -14.80 7.40
CA ARG A 37 3.70 -14.60 6.39
C ARG A 37 3.57 -13.19 5.83
N ALA A 38 4.67 -12.46 5.75
CA ALA A 38 4.69 -11.11 5.21
C ALA A 38 6.04 -10.79 4.57
N ALA A 39 6.04 -9.84 3.62
CA ALA A 39 7.27 -9.42 2.96
C ALA A 39 7.25 -7.92 2.68
N VAL A 40 8.37 -7.25 2.98
CA VAL A 40 8.56 -5.81 2.77
C VAL A 40 9.81 -5.59 1.94
N ALA A 41 9.68 -5.05 0.73
CA ALA A 41 10.82 -4.64 -0.08
C ALA A 41 11.47 -3.38 0.51
N LEU A 42 12.80 -3.33 0.55
CA LEU A 42 13.52 -2.14 1.04
C LEU A 42 13.31 -0.96 0.12
N GLN A 43 13.17 -1.17 -1.18
CA GLN A 43 12.74 -0.11 -2.09
C GLN A 43 11.28 0.26 -1.81
N GLY A 44 11.06 1.53 -1.49
CA GLY A 44 9.74 2.06 -1.18
C GLY A 44 9.23 1.73 0.22
N ALA A 45 10.00 1.01 1.06
CA ALA A 45 9.47 0.36 2.26
C ALA A 45 8.13 -0.31 1.92
N HIS A 46 8.10 -1.08 0.85
CA HIS A 46 6.89 -1.53 0.18
C HIS A 46 6.46 -2.88 0.74
N LEU A 47 5.36 -2.91 1.49
CA LEU A 47 4.73 -4.15 1.93
C LEU A 47 4.14 -4.87 0.70
N VAL A 48 4.80 -5.93 0.23
CA VAL A 48 4.42 -6.66 -1.00
C VAL A 48 3.54 -7.87 -0.71
N ALA A 49 3.57 -8.40 0.51
CA ALA A 49 2.74 -9.54 0.91
C ALA A 49 2.37 -9.46 2.38
N TRP A 50 1.14 -9.84 2.68
CA TRP A 50 0.64 -10.12 4.03
C TRP A 50 -0.41 -11.22 3.96
N GLN A 51 -0.17 -12.31 4.71
CA GLN A 51 -1.04 -13.48 4.78
C GLN A 51 -1.10 -13.99 6.22
N PRO A 52 -2.19 -13.74 6.95
CA PRO A 52 -2.44 -14.38 8.24
C PRO A 52 -2.53 -15.90 8.12
N ALA A 53 -2.10 -16.62 9.15
CA ALA A 53 -2.18 -18.07 9.17
C ALA A 53 -3.63 -18.55 9.00
N GLY A 54 -3.85 -19.47 8.05
CA GLY A 54 -5.17 -20.02 7.75
C GLY A 54 -6.03 -19.16 6.81
N HIS A 55 -5.51 -18.04 6.32
CA HIS A 55 -6.18 -17.19 5.32
C HIS A 55 -5.47 -17.23 3.96
N GLU A 56 -6.22 -16.97 2.90
CA GLU A 56 -5.65 -16.64 1.60
C GLU A 56 -4.90 -15.30 1.66
N PRO A 57 -3.93 -15.03 0.76
CA PRO A 57 -3.24 -13.74 0.69
C PRO A 57 -4.22 -12.58 0.71
N VAL A 58 -3.94 -11.57 1.53
CA VAL A 58 -4.82 -10.39 1.67
C VAL A 58 -4.40 -9.28 0.72
N LEU A 59 -3.10 -9.12 0.49
CA LEU A 59 -2.58 -8.18 -0.50
C LEU A 59 -2.36 -8.88 -1.82
N TRP A 60 -2.67 -8.17 -2.90
CA TRP A 60 -2.42 -8.60 -4.27
C TRP A 60 -1.09 -8.05 -4.79
N LEU A 61 -0.35 -8.85 -5.53
CA LEU A 61 0.90 -8.48 -6.19
C LEU A 61 0.84 -8.96 -7.64
N SER A 62 1.17 -8.08 -8.58
CA SER A 62 1.15 -8.42 -10.00
C SER A 62 2.22 -9.44 -10.36
N ASP A 63 1.84 -10.48 -11.08
CA ASP A 63 2.76 -11.45 -11.67
C ASP A 63 3.71 -10.83 -12.73
N ALA A 64 3.30 -9.68 -13.29
CA ALA A 64 4.08 -8.95 -14.29
C ALA A 64 4.95 -7.84 -13.69
N THR A 65 4.87 -7.59 -12.37
CA THR A 65 5.67 -6.52 -11.75
C THR A 65 7.16 -6.86 -11.76
N ALA A 66 8.01 -5.88 -12.04
CA ALA A 66 9.45 -6.05 -11.96
C ALA A 66 9.95 -5.68 -10.54
N PHE A 67 10.80 -6.54 -9.96
CA PHE A 67 11.60 -6.19 -8.80
C PHE A 67 12.95 -5.61 -9.27
N ALA A 68 12.89 -4.40 -9.86
CA ALA A 68 14.04 -3.72 -10.44
C ALA A 68 14.28 -2.36 -9.78
N ALA A 69 15.55 -2.00 -9.58
CA ALA A 69 15.91 -0.75 -8.95
C ALA A 69 15.36 0.48 -9.69
N GLY A 70 14.73 1.39 -8.94
CA GLY A 70 14.10 2.60 -9.49
C GLY A 70 12.76 2.38 -10.19
N THR A 71 12.30 1.13 -10.35
CA THR A 71 11.01 0.80 -10.94
C THR A 71 9.97 0.56 -9.84
N ALA A 72 8.79 1.16 -9.97
CA ALA A 72 7.72 0.98 -9.00
C ALA A 72 7.17 -0.46 -9.06
N ILE A 73 6.98 -1.08 -7.90
CA ILE A 73 6.34 -2.40 -7.76
C ILE A 73 4.83 -2.22 -7.90
N ARG A 74 4.16 -3.10 -8.68
CA ARG A 74 2.71 -3.11 -8.86
C ARG A 74 2.06 -4.10 -7.90
N GLY A 75 1.22 -3.59 -6.97
CA GLY A 75 0.56 -4.39 -5.93
C GLY A 75 1.04 -4.05 -4.53
N GLY A 76 0.64 -4.82 -3.52
CA GLY A 76 0.99 -4.56 -2.13
C GLY A 76 0.49 -3.23 -1.60
N VAL A 77 1.35 -2.50 -0.88
CA VAL A 77 1.06 -1.16 -0.33
C VAL A 77 2.17 -0.17 -0.72
N PRO A 78 2.16 0.35 -1.96
CA PRO A 78 3.07 1.43 -2.36
C PRO A 78 2.88 2.69 -1.52
N VAL A 79 3.98 3.34 -1.17
CA VAL A 79 3.98 4.64 -0.46
C VAL A 79 4.06 5.77 -1.47
N CYS A 80 2.95 6.46 -1.71
CA CYS A 80 2.89 7.65 -2.55
C CYS A 80 3.25 8.87 -1.69
N TRP A 81 4.44 9.46 -1.91
CA TRP A 81 4.92 10.63 -1.17
C TRP A 81 6.12 11.26 -1.90
N PRO A 82 6.34 12.62 -1.89
CA PRO A 82 5.63 13.65 -1.13
C PRO A 82 4.41 14.25 -1.82
N TRP A 83 3.94 13.68 -2.91
CA TRP A 83 2.69 14.05 -3.56
C TRP A 83 1.96 12.82 -4.09
N PHE A 84 0.63 12.96 -4.22
CA PHE A 84 -0.24 11.94 -4.79
C PHE A 84 -0.53 12.23 -6.28
N GLY A 85 -0.55 11.19 -7.10
CA GLY A 85 -0.89 11.28 -8.53
C GLY A 85 0.09 12.13 -9.35
N PRO A 86 -0.42 12.81 -10.38
CA PRO A 86 0.39 13.62 -11.29
C PRO A 86 0.69 15.04 -10.77
N ALA A 87 0.54 15.30 -9.47
CA ALA A 87 0.81 16.61 -8.88
C ALA A 87 2.28 17.04 -8.97
N GLY A 88 3.18 16.10 -9.29
CA GLY A 88 4.60 16.34 -9.54
C GLY A 88 5.21 15.24 -10.40
N SER A 89 6.51 15.32 -10.63
CA SER A 89 7.29 14.30 -11.36
C SER A 89 8.40 13.73 -10.45
N PRO A 90 8.50 12.38 -10.33
CA PRO A 90 7.65 11.34 -10.93
C PRO A 90 6.24 11.31 -10.35
N SER A 91 5.27 10.76 -11.08
CA SER A 91 3.90 10.56 -10.56
C SER A 91 3.90 9.75 -9.27
N HIS A 92 3.07 10.16 -8.29
CA HIS A 92 3.01 9.62 -6.92
C HIS A 92 4.27 9.84 -6.07
N GLY A 93 5.11 10.82 -6.43
CA GLY A 93 6.35 11.11 -5.72
C GLY A 93 7.44 10.05 -5.90
N PHE A 94 8.50 10.16 -5.13
CA PHE A 94 9.68 9.33 -5.26
C PHE A 94 9.84 8.27 -4.16
N ALA A 95 9.06 8.32 -3.09
CA ALA A 95 9.25 7.41 -1.94
C ALA A 95 9.21 5.95 -2.37
N ARG A 96 8.22 5.56 -3.20
CA ARG A 96 8.03 4.16 -3.66
C ARG A 96 9.15 3.59 -4.52
N THR A 97 10.05 4.43 -5.03
CA THR A 97 11.20 4.02 -5.84
C THR A 97 12.55 4.29 -5.15
N SER A 98 12.52 4.84 -3.93
CA SER A 98 13.72 5.10 -3.12
C SER A 98 14.07 3.91 -2.24
N ALA A 99 15.34 3.66 -2.03
CA ALA A 99 15.81 2.63 -1.11
C ALA A 99 15.72 3.12 0.35
N PHE A 100 15.01 2.37 1.18
CA PHE A 100 14.92 2.58 2.62
C PHE A 100 15.93 1.70 3.37
N GLU A 101 16.32 2.14 4.53
CA GLU A 101 17.17 1.39 5.47
C GLU A 101 16.29 0.69 6.52
N LEU A 102 16.52 -0.61 6.76
CA LEU A 102 15.93 -1.30 7.91
C LEU A 102 16.64 -0.80 9.18
N VAL A 103 15.93 -0.05 10.03
CA VAL A 103 16.48 0.56 11.25
C VAL A 103 16.02 -0.16 12.52
N GLY A 104 15.05 -1.05 12.43
CA GLY A 104 14.60 -1.85 13.55
C GLY A 104 13.75 -3.04 13.12
N HIS A 105 13.84 -4.13 13.88
CA HIS A 105 12.93 -5.26 13.82
C HIS A 105 12.79 -5.89 15.19
N SER A 106 11.62 -6.44 15.47
CA SER A 106 11.35 -7.25 16.66
C SER A 106 10.27 -8.28 16.34
N GLU A 107 10.19 -9.32 17.13
CA GLU A 107 9.15 -10.34 17.05
C GLU A 107 8.69 -10.76 18.44
N ASP A 108 7.42 -11.10 18.57
CA ASP A 108 6.81 -11.65 19.79
C ASP A 108 5.80 -12.75 19.43
N GLY A 109 5.05 -13.30 20.39
CA GLY A 109 4.05 -14.36 20.12
C GLY A 109 2.87 -13.92 19.23
N ARG A 110 2.74 -12.65 18.85
CA ARG A 110 1.68 -12.12 18.00
C ARG A 110 2.11 -11.92 16.55
N GLY A 111 3.41 -11.66 16.32
CA GLY A 111 3.94 -11.41 14.96
C GLY A 111 5.27 -10.69 14.96
N VAL A 112 5.48 -9.89 13.94
CA VAL A 112 6.73 -9.18 13.64
C VAL A 112 6.47 -7.68 13.51
N GLU A 113 7.38 -6.87 14.05
CA GLU A 113 7.44 -5.43 13.80
C GLU A 113 8.70 -5.11 12.99
N LEU A 114 8.55 -4.21 11.99
CA LEU A 114 9.65 -3.70 11.18
C LEU A 114 9.61 -2.18 11.17
N SER A 115 10.77 -1.53 11.17
CA SER A 115 10.90 -0.08 10.99
C SER A 115 11.91 0.21 9.89
N LEU A 116 11.47 0.95 8.86
CA LEU A 116 12.28 1.34 7.71
C LEU A 116 12.34 2.86 7.61
N ARG A 117 13.52 3.39 7.28
CA ARG A 117 13.78 4.83 7.25
C ARG A 117 14.31 5.26 5.88
N LEU A 118 13.85 6.43 5.41
CA LEU A 118 14.43 7.18 4.31
C LEU A 118 14.72 8.61 4.78
N THR A 119 15.91 9.11 4.51
CA THR A 119 16.26 10.52 4.76
C THR A 119 16.49 11.26 3.45
N SER A 120 16.37 12.57 3.49
CA SER A 120 16.69 13.44 2.35
C SER A 120 18.14 13.24 1.89
N SER A 121 18.35 13.33 0.59
CA SER A 121 19.64 13.25 -0.07
C SER A 121 19.75 14.35 -1.14
N GLU A 122 20.92 14.57 -1.69
CA GLU A 122 21.08 15.50 -2.80
C GLU A 122 20.15 15.17 -3.97
N GLY A 123 19.97 13.87 -4.27
CA GLY A 123 19.06 13.41 -5.33
C GLY A 123 17.59 13.73 -5.04
N THR A 124 17.11 13.49 -3.81
CA THR A 124 15.73 13.80 -3.43
C THR A 124 15.50 15.30 -3.33
N LYS A 125 16.50 16.09 -2.85
CA LYS A 125 16.41 17.56 -2.78
C LYS A 125 16.40 18.22 -4.16
N ALA A 126 17.01 17.61 -5.16
CA ALA A 126 16.92 18.09 -6.55
C ALA A 126 15.50 17.97 -7.13
N ILE A 127 14.69 17.03 -6.61
CA ILE A 127 13.30 16.83 -7.02
C ILE A 127 12.35 17.65 -6.12
N TRP A 128 12.60 17.65 -4.81
CA TRP A 128 11.78 18.30 -3.79
C TRP A 128 12.70 18.89 -2.71
N PRO A 129 12.90 20.24 -2.68
CA PRO A 129 13.99 20.88 -1.96
C PRO A 129 13.72 21.04 -0.44
N HIS A 130 13.42 19.91 0.21
CA HIS A 130 13.18 19.85 1.65
C HIS A 130 14.11 18.84 2.32
N GLU A 131 14.52 19.15 3.56
CA GLU A 131 15.08 18.17 4.47
C GLU A 131 13.93 17.38 5.07
N PHE A 132 14.04 16.04 5.05
CA PHE A 132 13.02 15.17 5.61
C PHE A 132 13.63 13.87 6.17
N GLU A 133 12.87 13.27 7.07
CA GLU A 133 12.99 11.87 7.46
C GLU A 133 11.61 11.21 7.32
N LEU A 134 11.54 10.10 6.58
CA LEU A 134 10.38 9.20 6.59
C LEU A 134 10.71 7.99 7.45
N LEU A 135 9.80 7.63 8.35
CA LEU A 135 9.81 6.38 9.08
C LEU A 135 8.55 5.62 8.74
N LEU A 136 8.70 4.42 8.17
CA LEU A 136 7.62 3.47 8.02
C LEU A 136 7.75 2.38 9.07
N THR A 137 6.67 2.18 9.81
CA THR A 137 6.55 1.10 10.81
C THR A 137 5.46 0.14 10.38
N PHE A 138 5.78 -1.15 10.46
CA PHE A 138 4.89 -2.26 10.14
C PHE A 138 4.67 -3.10 11.38
N THR A 139 3.40 -3.35 11.73
CA THR A 139 3.01 -4.39 12.67
C THR A 139 2.36 -5.51 11.88
N LEU A 140 3.04 -6.65 11.76
CA LEU A 140 2.68 -7.76 10.90
C LEU A 140 2.20 -8.93 11.79
N GLY A 141 0.91 -8.95 12.08
CA GLY A 141 0.28 -9.93 12.97
C GLY A 141 -0.65 -10.90 12.24
N GLY A 142 -1.09 -11.93 12.97
CA GLY A 142 -2.08 -12.90 12.49
C GLY A 142 -3.53 -12.40 12.55
N GLU A 143 -3.79 -11.31 13.24
CA GLU A 143 -5.13 -10.72 13.36
C GLU A 143 -5.24 -9.39 12.59
N GLU A 144 -4.13 -8.67 12.50
CA GLU A 144 -4.06 -7.38 11.83
C GLU A 144 -2.69 -7.10 11.25
N CYS A 145 -2.69 -6.27 10.22
CA CYS A 145 -1.51 -5.64 9.65
C CYS A 145 -1.66 -4.12 9.76
N ALA A 146 -0.71 -3.45 10.40
CA ALA A 146 -0.70 -1.99 10.43
C ALA A 146 0.53 -1.45 9.69
N VAL A 147 0.30 -0.39 8.90
CA VAL A 147 1.35 0.39 8.22
C VAL A 147 1.20 1.84 8.64
N THR A 148 2.25 2.41 9.20
CA THR A 148 2.28 3.81 9.62
C THR A 148 3.44 4.54 8.95
N LEU A 149 3.13 5.60 8.23
CA LEU A 149 4.07 6.57 7.70
C LEU A 149 4.16 7.75 8.68
N GLU A 150 5.36 8.06 9.14
CA GLU A 150 5.68 9.28 9.85
C GLU A 150 6.67 10.10 9.02
N ALA A 151 6.32 11.36 8.75
CA ALA A 151 7.16 12.29 7.98
C ALA A 151 7.58 13.45 8.85
N ARG A 152 8.88 13.69 8.98
CA ARG A 152 9.50 14.73 9.80
C ARG A 152 10.26 15.71 8.95
N GLY A 153 10.14 16.99 9.28
CA GLY A 153 10.80 18.12 8.61
C GLY A 153 9.98 19.39 8.82
N ASP A 154 10.11 20.34 7.90
CA ASP A 154 9.32 21.57 7.87
C ASP A 154 8.74 21.75 6.46
N PHE A 155 7.55 21.17 6.23
CA PHE A 155 6.92 21.12 4.92
C PHE A 155 5.45 20.75 4.98
N GLU A 156 4.75 21.00 3.88
CA GLU A 156 3.47 20.40 3.54
C GLU A 156 3.68 19.35 2.44
N SER A 157 2.96 18.24 2.53
CA SER A 157 3.01 17.16 1.54
C SER A 157 1.64 16.49 1.40
N THR A 158 1.42 15.80 0.30
CA THR A 158 0.29 14.88 0.15
C THR A 158 0.79 13.46 -0.01
N GLY A 159 -0.05 12.47 0.23
CA GLY A 159 0.38 11.10 0.09
C GLY A 159 -0.73 10.08 0.26
N ALA A 160 -0.39 8.84 -0.03
CA ALA A 160 -1.26 7.70 0.17
C ALA A 160 -0.48 6.42 0.48
N LEU A 161 -1.11 5.55 1.25
CA LEU A 161 -0.80 4.13 1.35
C LEU A 161 -1.71 3.41 0.35
N HIS A 162 -1.17 3.13 -0.84
CA HIS A 162 -1.92 2.71 -2.02
C HIS A 162 -2.18 1.19 -2.01
N SER A 163 -3.00 0.72 -1.08
CA SER A 163 -3.22 -0.70 -0.81
C SER A 163 -3.98 -1.40 -1.94
N TYR A 164 -3.42 -2.51 -2.44
CA TYR A 164 -4.02 -3.43 -3.40
C TYR A 164 -4.51 -4.67 -2.65
N PHE A 165 -5.81 -4.90 -2.61
CA PHE A 165 -6.41 -6.05 -1.94
C PHE A 165 -6.69 -7.17 -2.94
N ASN A 166 -6.19 -8.36 -2.63
CA ASN A 166 -6.48 -9.56 -3.39
C ASN A 166 -7.95 -9.94 -3.24
N VAL A 167 -8.64 -10.20 -4.34
CA VAL A 167 -10.04 -10.63 -4.36
C VAL A 167 -10.23 -11.80 -5.32
N GLY A 168 -11.22 -12.61 -5.06
CA GLY A 168 -11.45 -13.80 -5.88
C GLY A 168 -12.01 -13.48 -7.27
N GLU A 169 -12.82 -12.44 -7.41
CA GLU A 169 -13.37 -11.95 -8.68
C GLU A 169 -13.96 -10.56 -8.48
N ILE A 170 -13.44 -9.56 -9.19
CA ILE A 170 -13.80 -8.14 -9.01
C ILE A 170 -15.29 -7.85 -9.26
N ASP A 171 -15.94 -8.55 -10.18
CA ASP A 171 -17.35 -8.34 -10.53
C ASP A 171 -18.30 -8.61 -9.36
N GLY A 172 -17.88 -9.44 -8.38
CA GLY A 172 -18.66 -9.75 -7.18
C GLY A 172 -18.33 -8.89 -5.96
N VAL A 173 -17.27 -8.07 -6.05
CA VAL A 173 -16.76 -7.28 -4.93
C VAL A 173 -17.59 -6.02 -4.71
N SER A 174 -17.79 -5.68 -3.43
CA SER A 174 -18.34 -4.37 -3.07
C SER A 174 -17.57 -3.74 -1.93
N VAL A 175 -17.50 -2.39 -1.93
CA VAL A 175 -16.79 -1.61 -0.91
C VAL A 175 -17.73 -0.60 -0.27
N SER A 176 -17.76 -0.57 1.06
CA SER A 176 -18.54 0.37 1.86
C SER A 176 -17.64 1.17 2.81
N GLY A 177 -18.17 2.23 3.44
CA GLY A 177 -17.43 3.08 4.37
C GLY A 177 -16.46 4.06 3.71
N ILE A 178 -16.49 4.18 2.39
CA ILE A 178 -15.62 5.09 1.63
C ILE A 178 -16.11 6.55 1.64
N GLY A 179 -17.33 6.81 2.13
CA GLY A 179 -17.95 8.13 2.13
C GLY A 179 -18.88 8.36 0.94
N VAL A 180 -19.44 9.57 0.85
CA VAL A 180 -20.47 9.91 -0.14
C VAL A 180 -19.92 10.82 -1.24
N PRO A 181 -19.33 12.00 -0.96
CA PRO A 181 -18.79 12.85 -2.02
C PRO A 181 -17.47 12.29 -2.55
N TYR A 182 -17.34 12.24 -3.87
CA TYR A 182 -16.08 11.88 -4.52
C TYR A 182 -15.79 12.73 -5.75
N LEU A 183 -14.52 12.86 -6.08
CA LEU A 183 -14.03 13.29 -7.39
C LEU A 183 -13.73 12.05 -8.23
N ASP A 184 -14.42 11.90 -9.37
CA ASP A 184 -14.12 10.88 -10.38
C ASP A 184 -12.97 11.37 -11.26
N LYS A 185 -11.85 10.67 -11.23
CA LYS A 185 -10.63 11.01 -11.98
C LYS A 185 -10.67 10.52 -13.42
N VAL A 186 -11.62 9.64 -13.76
CA VAL A 186 -11.83 9.15 -15.13
C VAL A 186 -12.64 10.16 -15.92
N GLU A 187 -13.74 10.62 -15.33
CA GLU A 187 -14.69 11.55 -15.95
C GLU A 187 -14.38 13.03 -15.63
N GLU A 188 -13.43 13.29 -14.70
CA GLU A 188 -13.06 14.62 -14.18
C GLU A 188 -14.28 15.40 -13.64
N THR A 189 -15.16 14.69 -12.92
CA THR A 189 -16.41 15.24 -12.38
C THR A 189 -16.57 14.91 -10.90
N ASP A 190 -17.30 15.77 -10.20
CA ASP A 190 -17.78 15.47 -8.84
C ASP A 190 -18.95 14.50 -8.89
N GLY A 191 -18.97 13.54 -7.95
CA GLY A 191 -20.03 12.56 -7.84
C GLY A 191 -20.46 12.31 -6.39
N ARG A 192 -21.52 11.50 -6.25
CA ARG A 192 -22.03 11.05 -4.95
C ARG A 192 -22.23 9.55 -4.98
N GLN A 193 -21.63 8.86 -4.03
CA GLN A 193 -21.78 7.41 -3.88
C GLN A 193 -23.13 7.08 -3.23
N GLU A 194 -23.89 6.25 -3.90
CA GLU A 194 -25.14 5.68 -3.38
C GLU A 194 -24.92 4.18 -3.11
N GLY A 195 -25.08 3.76 -1.85
CA GLY A 195 -24.83 2.38 -1.44
C GLY A 195 -23.34 1.99 -1.50
N ALA A 196 -23.06 0.69 -1.58
CA ALA A 196 -21.72 0.18 -1.72
C ALA A 196 -21.18 0.40 -3.14
N LEU A 197 -19.88 0.72 -3.26
CA LEU A 197 -19.21 0.76 -4.55
C LEU A 197 -19.08 -0.65 -5.12
N THR A 198 -19.34 -0.81 -6.41
CA THR A 198 -19.00 -1.99 -7.23
C THR A 198 -18.07 -1.58 -8.37
N PHE A 199 -17.50 -2.54 -9.08
CA PHE A 199 -16.49 -2.30 -10.11
C PHE A 199 -16.97 -2.73 -11.51
N PRO A 200 -17.91 -2.00 -12.14
CA PRO A 200 -18.45 -2.35 -13.46
C PRO A 200 -17.46 -2.04 -14.62
N GLY A 201 -16.28 -1.53 -14.32
CA GLY A 201 -15.24 -1.12 -15.25
C GLY A 201 -14.14 -0.36 -14.54
N ARG A 202 -13.48 0.56 -15.24
CA ARG A 202 -12.44 1.41 -14.64
C ARG A 202 -13.02 2.31 -13.55
N ILE A 203 -12.40 2.27 -12.38
CA ILE A 203 -12.69 3.15 -11.24
C ILE A 203 -11.41 3.89 -10.86
N ASP A 204 -11.52 5.20 -10.65
CA ASP A 204 -10.46 6.06 -10.11
C ASP A 204 -11.15 7.22 -9.39
N ARG A 205 -11.43 7.04 -8.08
CA ARG A 205 -12.22 7.98 -7.29
C ARG A 205 -11.56 8.37 -5.99
N VAL A 206 -11.55 9.67 -5.71
CA VAL A 206 -11.09 10.26 -4.44
C VAL A 206 -12.28 10.67 -3.62
N TYR A 207 -12.54 9.99 -2.51
CA TYR A 207 -13.59 10.30 -1.55
C TYR A 207 -13.06 11.24 -0.48
N THR A 208 -13.68 12.41 -0.34
CA THR A 208 -13.19 13.52 0.51
C THR A 208 -13.83 13.61 1.90
N ALA A 209 -14.79 12.74 2.20
CA ALA A 209 -15.43 12.61 3.51
C ALA A 209 -15.67 11.13 3.86
N PRO A 210 -14.61 10.30 3.90
CA PRO A 210 -14.74 8.88 4.19
C PRO A 210 -15.09 8.62 5.66
N GLU A 211 -15.65 7.43 5.90
CA GLU A 211 -15.75 6.90 7.26
C GLU A 211 -14.37 6.46 7.78
N PRO A 212 -14.22 6.25 9.10
CA PRO A 212 -12.94 5.79 9.65
C PRO A 212 -12.54 4.37 9.22
N VAL A 213 -13.50 3.59 8.69
CA VAL A 213 -13.30 2.19 8.30
C VAL A 213 -14.02 1.91 6.99
N SER A 214 -13.27 1.48 5.99
CA SER A 214 -13.83 0.88 4.78
C SER A 214 -13.89 -0.64 4.91
N ARG A 215 -14.87 -1.27 4.24
CA ARG A 215 -15.03 -2.73 4.22
C ARG A 215 -15.16 -3.21 2.80
N ILE A 216 -14.33 -4.17 2.45
CA ILE A 216 -14.33 -4.88 1.17
C ILE A 216 -15.02 -6.21 1.40
N TRP A 217 -16.17 -6.42 0.78
CA TRP A 217 -16.89 -7.68 0.75
C TRP A 217 -16.43 -8.50 -0.45
N ASP A 218 -15.88 -9.68 -0.22
CA ASP A 218 -15.45 -10.63 -1.24
C ASP A 218 -16.24 -11.94 -1.11
N PRO A 219 -17.28 -12.14 -1.93
CA PRO A 219 -18.13 -13.31 -1.85
C PRO A 219 -17.45 -14.60 -2.37
N VAL A 220 -16.44 -14.48 -3.23
CA VAL A 220 -15.73 -15.63 -3.80
C VAL A 220 -14.79 -16.22 -2.76
N LEU A 221 -13.96 -15.41 -2.12
CA LEU A 221 -13.08 -15.84 -1.03
C LEU A 221 -13.80 -15.89 0.34
N LYS A 222 -15.11 -15.54 0.37
CA LYS A 222 -15.97 -15.59 1.56
C LYS A 222 -15.36 -14.86 2.76
N ARG A 223 -14.93 -13.62 2.53
CA ARG A 223 -14.29 -12.79 3.54
C ARG A 223 -14.70 -11.34 3.48
N VAL A 224 -14.52 -10.65 4.58
CA VAL A 224 -14.56 -9.20 4.68
C VAL A 224 -13.16 -8.70 5.04
N ILE A 225 -12.64 -7.74 4.28
CA ILE A 225 -11.41 -7.05 4.63
C ILE A 225 -11.79 -5.69 5.18
N GLU A 226 -11.46 -5.41 6.43
CA GLU A 226 -11.59 -4.10 7.04
C GLU A 226 -10.30 -3.30 6.85
N VAL A 227 -10.46 -2.06 6.37
CA VAL A 227 -9.38 -1.08 6.22
C VAL A 227 -9.69 0.10 7.12
N ARG A 228 -9.02 0.20 8.26
CA ARG A 228 -9.13 1.32 9.19
C ARG A 228 -8.12 2.38 8.82
N HIS A 229 -8.61 3.59 8.58
CA HIS A 229 -7.83 4.73 8.17
C HIS A 229 -7.42 5.60 9.38
N HIS A 230 -6.15 5.98 9.47
CA HIS A 230 -5.61 6.81 10.54
C HIS A 230 -5.00 8.08 9.96
N ASP A 231 -5.27 9.22 10.60
CA ASP A 231 -4.74 10.54 10.20
C ASP A 231 -5.00 10.90 8.72
N HIS A 232 -6.04 10.32 8.12
CA HIS A 232 -6.44 10.50 6.73
C HIS A 232 -7.35 11.72 6.54
N SER A 233 -7.47 12.19 5.31
CA SER A 233 -8.50 13.12 4.86
C SER A 233 -9.36 12.50 3.75
N ASP A 234 -8.79 11.54 3.04
CA ASP A 234 -9.41 10.95 1.85
C ASP A 234 -9.24 9.44 1.86
N VAL A 235 -10.12 8.78 1.11
CA VAL A 235 -9.97 7.39 0.68
C VAL A 235 -10.01 7.36 -0.84
N VAL A 236 -9.07 6.66 -1.46
CA VAL A 236 -9.07 6.46 -2.90
C VAL A 236 -9.49 5.04 -3.22
N THR A 237 -10.35 4.88 -4.23
CA THR A 237 -10.66 3.57 -4.80
C THR A 237 -10.22 3.53 -6.24
N TRP A 238 -9.50 2.47 -6.60
CA TRP A 238 -8.98 2.32 -7.94
C TRP A 238 -9.06 0.87 -8.43
N ASN A 239 -9.39 0.74 -9.70
CA ASN A 239 -9.22 -0.47 -10.50
C ASN A 239 -9.09 -0.03 -11.97
N PRO A 240 -8.11 -0.55 -12.74
CA PRO A 240 -7.89 -0.11 -14.13
C PRO A 240 -9.02 -0.52 -15.08
N GLY A 241 -9.78 -1.57 -14.74
CA GLY A 241 -10.74 -2.18 -15.66
C GLY A 241 -10.05 -2.83 -16.87
N PRO A 242 -10.84 -3.44 -17.76
CA PRO A 242 -10.30 -4.28 -18.84
C PRO A 242 -9.48 -3.52 -19.89
N GLU A 243 -9.83 -2.26 -20.18
CA GLU A 243 -9.17 -1.54 -21.27
C GLU A 243 -7.82 -0.94 -20.84
N LEU A 244 -7.75 -0.36 -19.62
CA LEU A 244 -6.48 0.22 -19.15
C LEU A 244 -5.46 -0.88 -18.85
N SER A 245 -5.88 -2.04 -18.32
CA SER A 245 -4.99 -3.18 -18.01
C SER A 245 -4.14 -3.59 -19.19
N LYS A 246 -4.72 -3.69 -20.40
CA LYS A 246 -4.03 -4.08 -21.62
C LYS A 246 -2.88 -3.14 -22.02
N SER A 247 -2.89 -1.92 -21.53
CA SER A 247 -1.85 -0.92 -21.81
C SER A 247 -0.79 -0.82 -20.71
N MET A 248 -0.97 -1.53 -19.61
CA MET A 248 -0.07 -1.50 -18.44
C MET A 248 0.97 -2.63 -18.56
N ALA A 249 2.24 -2.26 -18.71
CA ALA A 249 3.32 -3.24 -18.87
C ALA A 249 3.60 -4.09 -17.63
N ASP A 250 3.18 -3.59 -16.45
CA ASP A 250 3.37 -4.21 -15.14
C ASP A 250 2.11 -4.93 -14.61
N LEU A 251 1.13 -5.17 -15.49
CA LEU A 251 -0.12 -5.86 -15.21
C LEU A 251 -0.45 -6.81 -16.37
N THR A 252 -0.98 -7.99 -16.07
CA THR A 252 -1.55 -8.85 -17.12
C THR A 252 -2.90 -8.30 -17.58
N ASP A 253 -3.31 -8.63 -18.82
CA ASP A 253 -4.57 -8.12 -19.41
C ASP A 253 -5.79 -8.38 -18.51
N GLU A 254 -5.84 -9.54 -17.85
CA GLU A 254 -6.93 -9.95 -16.97
C GLU A 254 -6.65 -9.67 -15.47
N GLY A 255 -5.46 -9.19 -15.12
CA GLY A 255 -5.06 -8.99 -13.73
C GLY A 255 -5.95 -8.02 -12.95
N TYR A 256 -6.68 -7.13 -13.64
CA TYR A 256 -7.66 -6.23 -13.01
C TYR A 256 -8.79 -6.98 -12.27
N ARG A 257 -9.03 -8.24 -12.62
CA ARG A 257 -10.09 -9.07 -12.02
C ARG A 257 -9.76 -9.55 -10.61
N GLU A 258 -8.50 -9.53 -10.24
CA GLU A 258 -7.96 -10.16 -9.04
C GLU A 258 -7.76 -9.18 -7.88
N PHE A 259 -8.01 -7.88 -8.08
CA PHE A 259 -7.79 -6.89 -7.02
C PHE A 259 -8.75 -5.70 -7.05
N CYS A 260 -8.84 -5.02 -5.92
CA CYS A 260 -9.31 -3.64 -5.83
C CYS A 260 -8.37 -2.83 -4.93
N CYS A 261 -8.24 -1.53 -5.22
CA CYS A 261 -7.54 -0.62 -4.31
C CYS A 261 -8.53 0.11 -3.41
N VAL A 262 -8.17 0.17 -2.11
CA VAL A 262 -8.80 1.04 -1.11
C VAL A 262 -7.67 1.69 -0.33
N GLU A 263 -7.38 2.92 -0.65
CA GLU A 263 -6.17 3.62 -0.23
C GLU A 263 -6.46 4.58 0.91
N THR A 264 -5.61 4.57 1.92
CA THR A 264 -5.62 5.60 2.97
C THR A 264 -4.81 6.80 2.51
N ALA A 265 -5.42 7.99 2.41
CA ALA A 265 -4.78 9.13 1.77
C ALA A 265 -4.93 10.46 2.52
N ARG A 266 -4.03 11.37 2.23
CA ARG A 266 -4.03 12.79 2.59
C ARG A 266 -3.82 13.60 1.31
N ILE A 267 -4.93 14.01 0.66
CA ILE A 267 -4.93 14.70 -0.64
C ILE A 267 -5.63 16.04 -0.51
N SER A 268 -6.90 16.05 -0.11
CA SER A 268 -7.71 17.27 0.06
C SER A 268 -7.24 18.13 1.23
N THR A 269 -6.69 17.51 2.26
CA THR A 269 -6.05 18.17 3.39
C THR A 269 -4.61 17.67 3.51
N PRO A 270 -3.60 18.44 3.12
CA PRO A 270 -2.20 18.02 3.17
C PRO A 270 -1.72 17.60 4.56
N MET A 271 -0.69 16.78 4.60
CA MET A 271 0.10 16.48 5.78
C MET A 271 1.01 17.68 6.08
N VAL A 272 0.93 18.21 7.29
CA VAL A 272 1.78 19.31 7.75
C VAL A 272 2.77 18.79 8.79
N SER A 273 4.06 18.82 8.45
CA SER A 273 5.16 18.54 9.37
C SER A 273 5.85 19.85 9.75
N THR A 274 6.20 19.98 11.01
CA THR A 274 6.97 21.11 11.56
C THR A 274 8.10 20.61 12.46
N ALA A 275 9.03 21.47 12.85
CA ALA A 275 10.19 21.10 13.67
C ALA A 275 9.87 20.37 14.99
N GLY A 276 8.65 20.51 15.51
CA GLY A 276 8.23 19.85 16.77
C GLY A 276 7.13 18.79 16.58
N ARG A 277 6.64 18.58 15.36
CA ARG A 277 5.49 17.71 15.09
C ARG A 277 5.62 17.01 13.75
N ALA A 278 5.81 15.70 13.79
CA ALA A 278 5.74 14.89 12.58
C ALA A 278 4.34 14.82 12.00
N ALA A 279 4.22 14.79 10.68
CA ALA A 279 2.99 14.43 10.00
C ALA A 279 2.86 12.90 9.97
N ARG A 280 1.61 12.40 10.01
CA ARG A 280 1.31 10.96 10.03
C ARG A 280 0.23 10.59 9.04
N LEU A 281 0.31 9.34 8.57
CA LEU A 281 -0.71 8.66 7.80
C LEU A 281 -0.59 7.16 8.10
N GLY A 282 -1.71 6.49 8.35
CA GLY A 282 -1.66 5.07 8.70
C GLY A 282 -2.88 4.29 8.24
N THR A 283 -2.68 2.99 8.06
CA THR A 283 -3.76 2.03 7.81
C THR A 283 -3.60 0.80 8.68
N THR A 284 -4.72 0.26 9.19
CA THR A 284 -4.77 -1.05 9.83
C THR A 284 -5.73 -1.93 9.05
N ILE A 285 -5.26 -3.08 8.62
CA ILE A 285 -5.98 -4.05 7.80
C ILE A 285 -6.31 -5.26 8.66
N ARG A 286 -7.56 -5.72 8.60
CA ARG A 286 -8.02 -6.98 9.21
C ARG A 286 -8.76 -7.80 8.17
N VAL A 287 -8.78 -9.12 8.35
CA VAL A 287 -9.57 -10.03 7.52
C VAL A 287 -10.36 -10.96 8.40
N ASP A 288 -11.66 -11.01 8.16
CA ASP A 288 -12.62 -11.87 8.87
C ASP A 288 -13.32 -12.78 7.86
N ALA A 289 -13.73 -13.97 8.29
CA ALA A 289 -14.63 -14.80 7.52
C ALA A 289 -15.98 -14.08 7.36
N ALA A 290 -16.57 -14.17 6.14
CA ALA A 290 -17.84 -13.53 5.81
C ALA A 290 -19.04 -14.32 6.30
#